data_f5c5147d0580f84e5eb6092c716f06d8
#
_entry.id   f5c5147d0580f84e5eb6092c716f06d8
#
_cell.length_a   1.000
_cell.length_b   1.000
_cell.length_c   1.000
_cell.angle_alpha   90.00
_cell.angle_beta   90.00
_cell.angle_gamma   90.00
#
_symmetry.space_group_name_H-M   'P 1'
#
loop_
_entity.id
_entity.type
_entity.pdbx_description
1 polymer ?
#
loop_
_entity_poly.entity_id
_entity_poly.type
_entity_poly.pdbx_seq_one_letter_code
_entity_poly.pdbx_strand_id
1 'polypeptide(L)'
;MSRLGARVRRTATVASVAALVATTMVGAPALTASAVVPPTHVTPQTASARTVTAIPSGYACTPVNSATVNLSCVIGRSVGGRAIVAQRQGSATSTRVLLVIGQMHGEEWPGPRSVDVIRSIPTSANASYAIWTVRTMNPDGGAIGRRRTNHGVDLNGNFPAKFLRKGDSGPRPLSEPESAAIAGFLTWLQPQLVVSLHGFSTAVDTTGGGQRAAWARRFSGLSRIAPAHPVPCGGPCHGNMTDWYVATSKVRGVAFTVEMPRSSLVPRACGVPGHVRATPIQCVAWAAAYLAPRLPAAPLAA
;
A
#
# COMPACT_ATOMS: atom_id res chain seq x y z
N MET A 1 45.19 52.41 7.61
CA MET A 1 46.50 51.73 7.49
C MET A 1 46.31 50.37 6.84
N SER A 2 46.88 50.25 5.70
CA SER A 2 46.86 49.17 4.70
C SER A 2 47.52 47.88 5.21
N ARG A 3 47.05 46.72 4.79
CA ARG A 3 47.96 45.68 4.22
C ARG A 3 47.14 44.69 3.34
N LEU A 4 47.47 44.74 2.05
CA LEU A 4 47.23 43.71 1.03
C LEU A 4 47.94 42.40 1.42
N GLY A 5 47.27 41.27 1.19
CA GLY A 5 47.86 39.94 1.19
C GLY A 5 47.58 39.22 -0.12
N ALA A 6 48.63 38.89 -0.89
CA ALA A 6 48.66 38.42 -2.25
C ALA A 6 48.11 36.97 -2.43
N ARG A 7 47.42 36.78 -3.57
CA ARG A 7 47.05 35.44 -4.09
C ARG A 7 48.25 34.80 -4.80
N VAL A 8 48.61 33.60 -4.37
CA VAL A 8 49.54 32.73 -5.14
C VAL A 8 48.71 31.73 -5.95
N ARG A 9 48.77 31.85 -7.26
CA ARG A 9 48.27 30.83 -8.20
C ARG A 9 49.34 29.78 -8.39
N ARG A 10 49.05 28.51 -8.13
CA ARG A 10 49.89 27.39 -8.54
C ARG A 10 49.29 26.75 -9.79
N THR A 11 50.01 26.87 -10.91
CA THR A 11 49.78 26.13 -12.15
C THR A 11 50.40 24.74 -12.00
N ALA A 12 49.61 23.68 -12.20
CA ALA A 12 50.12 22.32 -12.28
C ALA A 12 50.22 21.92 -13.76
N THR A 13 51.42 21.62 -14.20
CA THR A 13 51.75 21.11 -15.53
C THR A 13 51.53 19.60 -15.51
N VAL A 14 50.71 19.11 -16.45
CA VAL A 14 50.49 17.65 -16.64
C VAL A 14 51.48 17.21 -17.73
N ALA A 15 52.40 16.33 -17.37
CA ALA A 15 53.31 15.66 -18.31
C ALA A 15 52.63 14.34 -18.77
N SER A 16 52.41 14.22 -20.08
CA SER A 16 51.94 12.99 -20.72
C SER A 16 53.11 12.04 -20.96
N VAL A 17 53.05 10.84 -20.40
CA VAL A 17 53.96 9.73 -20.71
C VAL A 17 53.20 8.75 -21.63
N ALA A 18 53.62 8.67 -22.88
CA ALA A 18 53.13 7.65 -23.81
C ALA A 18 53.97 6.37 -23.62
N ALA A 19 53.32 5.29 -23.18
CA ALA A 19 53.94 3.96 -23.14
C ALA A 19 53.48 3.14 -24.36
N LEU A 20 54.45 2.75 -25.15
CA LEU A 20 54.30 1.88 -26.32
C LEU A 20 54.22 0.41 -25.80
N VAL A 21 53.10 -0.26 -25.96
CA VAL A 21 52.96 -1.70 -25.64
C VAL A 21 52.94 -2.48 -26.94
N ALA A 22 53.97 -3.28 -27.14
CA ALA A 22 54.05 -4.26 -28.24
C ALA A 22 53.13 -5.46 -27.98
N THR A 23 52.19 -5.70 -28.89
CA THR A 23 51.25 -6.81 -28.82
C THR A 23 51.83 -8.04 -29.52
N THR A 24 52.17 -9.07 -28.75
CA THR A 24 52.46 -10.41 -29.29
C THR A 24 51.15 -11.17 -29.48
N MET A 25 50.86 -11.53 -30.71
CA MET A 25 49.71 -12.38 -31.07
C MET A 25 50.00 -13.84 -30.62
N VAL A 26 49.28 -14.30 -29.60
CA VAL A 26 49.20 -15.71 -29.26
C VAL A 26 47.85 -16.23 -29.77
N GLY A 27 47.93 -17.24 -30.64
CA GLY A 27 46.73 -17.85 -31.26
C GLY A 27 45.75 -18.43 -30.22
N ALA A 28 44.50 -18.06 -30.32
CA ALA A 28 43.42 -18.60 -29.50
C ALA A 28 42.96 -19.97 -30.05
N PRO A 29 42.71 -20.98 -29.18
CA PRO A 29 42.07 -22.23 -29.60
C PRO A 29 40.60 -21.99 -29.98
N ALA A 30 40.14 -22.66 -31.03
CA ALA A 30 38.77 -22.62 -31.53
C ALA A 30 37.79 -23.13 -30.40
N LEU A 31 36.96 -22.25 -29.91
CA LEU A 31 35.83 -22.61 -29.03
C LEU A 31 34.73 -23.26 -29.85
N THR A 32 34.48 -24.55 -29.61
CA THR A 32 33.29 -25.26 -30.13
C THR A 32 32.04 -24.57 -29.61
N ALA A 33 31.19 -24.12 -30.54
CA ALA A 33 29.91 -23.53 -30.23
C ALA A 33 29.00 -24.57 -29.52
N SER A 34 28.83 -24.46 -28.21
CA SER A 34 27.78 -25.14 -27.51
C SER A 34 26.43 -24.58 -27.97
N ALA A 35 25.57 -25.44 -28.48
CA ALA A 35 24.21 -25.09 -28.87
C ALA A 35 23.50 -24.43 -27.67
N VAL A 36 23.14 -23.16 -27.82
CA VAL A 36 22.26 -22.46 -26.88
C VAL A 36 20.89 -23.09 -27.02
N VAL A 37 20.50 -23.88 -26.00
CA VAL A 37 19.13 -24.36 -25.86
C VAL A 37 18.27 -23.11 -25.64
N PRO A 38 17.25 -22.84 -26.52
CA PRO A 38 16.37 -21.70 -26.31
C PRO A 38 15.67 -21.87 -24.93
N PRO A 39 15.46 -20.77 -24.18
CA PRO A 39 14.75 -20.86 -22.91
C PRO A 39 13.36 -21.44 -23.20
N THR A 40 13.06 -22.56 -22.52
CA THR A 40 11.72 -23.15 -22.50
C THR A 40 10.73 -22.03 -22.21
N HIS A 41 9.75 -21.85 -23.07
CA HIS A 41 8.62 -20.95 -22.87
C HIS A 41 8.06 -21.21 -21.48
N VAL A 42 8.34 -20.28 -20.54
CA VAL A 42 7.60 -20.19 -19.30
C VAL A 42 6.20 -19.77 -19.73
N THR A 43 5.29 -20.73 -19.76
CA THR A 43 3.86 -20.46 -19.95
C THR A 43 3.47 -19.37 -18.94
N PRO A 44 2.84 -18.27 -19.35
CA PRO A 44 2.37 -17.27 -18.40
C PRO A 44 1.44 -18.01 -17.43
N GLN A 45 1.79 -18.06 -16.16
CA GLN A 45 0.86 -18.54 -15.13
C GLN A 45 -0.37 -17.66 -15.23
N THR A 46 -1.45 -18.20 -15.75
CA THR A 46 -2.74 -17.53 -15.87
C THR A 46 -3.14 -17.07 -14.47
N ALA A 47 -3.29 -15.76 -14.31
CA ALA A 47 -3.82 -15.21 -13.08
C ALA A 47 -5.14 -15.90 -12.80
N SER A 48 -5.31 -16.49 -11.62
CA SER A 48 -6.55 -17.15 -11.24
C SER A 48 -7.68 -16.15 -11.36
N ALA A 49 -8.66 -16.47 -12.16
CA ALA A 49 -9.77 -15.59 -12.46
C ALA A 49 -10.55 -15.29 -11.16
N ARG A 50 -10.96 -14.03 -10.96
CA ARG A 50 -11.81 -13.66 -9.85
C ARG A 50 -13.24 -14.12 -10.13
N THR A 51 -13.72 -15.11 -9.39
CA THR A 51 -15.15 -15.33 -9.26
C THR A 51 -15.69 -14.20 -8.39
N VAL A 52 -16.74 -13.49 -8.83
CA VAL A 52 -17.51 -12.60 -7.95
C VAL A 52 -18.26 -13.51 -6.99
N THR A 53 -17.58 -13.92 -5.93
CA THR A 53 -18.12 -14.81 -4.92
C THR A 53 -19.23 -14.09 -4.17
N ALA A 54 -20.33 -14.81 -3.90
CA ALA A 54 -21.38 -14.32 -3.03
C ALA A 54 -20.79 -13.81 -1.71
N ILE A 55 -21.39 -12.79 -1.15
CA ILE A 55 -20.96 -12.25 0.15
C ILE A 55 -21.04 -13.39 1.17
N PRO A 56 -19.98 -13.62 1.96
CA PRO A 56 -20.01 -14.68 2.98
C PRO A 56 -21.20 -14.52 3.95
N SER A 57 -21.88 -15.60 4.26
CA SER A 57 -23.03 -15.60 5.17
C SER A 57 -22.71 -15.09 6.58
N GLY A 58 -21.42 -15.11 6.96
CA GLY A 58 -20.94 -14.54 8.22
C GLY A 58 -20.86 -13.00 8.26
N TYR A 59 -21.08 -12.31 7.13
CA TYR A 59 -21.10 -10.85 7.07
C TYR A 59 -22.55 -10.34 7.11
N ALA A 60 -22.84 -9.46 8.07
CA ALA A 60 -24.13 -8.78 8.11
C ALA A 60 -24.11 -7.56 7.20
N CYS A 61 -24.62 -7.71 5.98
CA CYS A 61 -24.60 -6.67 4.95
C CYS A 61 -25.98 -6.09 4.71
N THR A 62 -26.04 -4.76 4.60
CA THR A 62 -27.26 -4.00 4.31
C THR A 62 -27.03 -3.10 3.11
N PRO A 63 -27.88 -3.12 2.07
CA PRO A 63 -27.88 -2.13 1.03
C PRO A 63 -28.04 -0.72 1.60
N VAL A 64 -27.30 0.25 1.06
CA VAL A 64 -27.40 1.65 1.44
C VAL A 64 -27.89 2.42 0.21
N ASN A 65 -29.01 3.12 0.34
CA ASN A 65 -29.53 3.96 -0.73
C ASN A 65 -28.92 5.35 -0.62
N SER A 66 -27.71 5.51 -1.14
CA SER A 66 -27.07 6.81 -1.22
C SER A 66 -26.31 6.97 -2.56
N ALA A 67 -26.09 8.22 -2.97
CA ALA A 67 -25.34 8.52 -4.17
C ALA A 67 -23.85 8.14 -4.08
N THR A 68 -23.38 7.78 -2.90
CA THR A 68 -21.95 7.53 -2.62
C THR A 68 -21.69 6.10 -2.18
N VAL A 69 -22.29 5.64 -1.07
CA VAL A 69 -22.14 4.27 -0.54
C VAL A 69 -23.36 3.46 -0.92
N ASN A 70 -23.19 2.26 -1.46
CA ASN A 70 -24.29 1.39 -1.90
C ASN A 70 -24.38 0.06 -1.14
N LEU A 71 -23.42 -0.26 -0.29
CA LEU A 71 -23.45 -1.43 0.59
C LEU A 71 -22.67 -1.16 1.87
N SER A 72 -23.18 -1.64 3.01
CA SER A 72 -22.51 -1.60 4.31
C SER A 72 -22.52 -2.98 4.93
N CYS A 73 -21.37 -3.53 5.33
CA CYS A 73 -21.22 -4.85 5.89
C CYS A 73 -20.48 -4.80 7.23
N VAL A 74 -21.05 -5.41 8.27
CA VAL A 74 -20.29 -5.78 9.46
C VAL A 74 -19.49 -7.03 9.12
N ILE A 75 -18.17 -6.91 9.04
CA ILE A 75 -17.24 -7.98 8.66
C ILE A 75 -16.59 -8.66 9.87
N GLY A 76 -16.82 -8.15 11.06
CA GLY A 76 -16.34 -8.67 12.33
C GLY A 76 -16.62 -7.72 13.47
N ARG A 77 -16.13 -8.08 14.64
CA ARG A 77 -16.20 -7.26 15.86
C ARG A 77 -14.84 -7.21 16.53
N SER A 78 -14.57 -6.11 17.23
CA SER A 78 -13.39 -5.96 18.07
C SER A 78 -13.50 -6.77 19.37
N VAL A 79 -12.42 -6.83 20.12
CA VAL A 79 -12.40 -7.40 21.49
C VAL A 79 -13.51 -6.82 22.37
N GLY A 80 -13.76 -5.50 22.29
CA GLY A 80 -14.82 -4.82 23.02
C GLY A 80 -16.20 -4.93 22.37
N GLY A 81 -16.39 -5.77 21.36
CA GLY A 81 -17.67 -6.03 20.69
C GLY A 81 -18.10 -4.96 19.66
N ARG A 82 -17.31 -3.90 19.44
CA ARG A 82 -17.61 -2.87 18.44
C ARG A 82 -17.51 -3.42 17.01
N ALA A 83 -18.48 -3.07 16.15
CA ALA A 83 -18.51 -3.53 14.77
C ALA A 83 -17.31 -3.01 13.97
N ILE A 84 -16.69 -3.89 13.17
CA ILE A 84 -15.76 -3.54 12.11
C ILE A 84 -16.56 -3.53 10.82
N VAL A 85 -16.66 -2.34 10.19
CA VAL A 85 -17.59 -2.10 9.09
C VAL A 85 -16.82 -1.81 7.80
N ALA A 86 -17.10 -2.62 6.77
CA ALA A 86 -16.67 -2.38 5.40
C ALA A 86 -17.81 -1.78 4.59
N GLN A 87 -17.53 -0.74 3.79
CA GLN A 87 -18.54 -0.12 2.92
C GLN A 87 -18.04 -0.09 1.48
N ARG A 88 -18.96 -0.32 0.52
CA ARG A 88 -18.69 -0.30 -0.91
C ARG A 88 -19.32 0.90 -1.57
N GLN A 89 -18.57 1.47 -2.52
CA GLN A 89 -19.01 2.43 -3.53
C GLN A 89 -18.74 1.80 -4.91
N GLY A 90 -19.56 2.13 -5.91
CA GLY A 90 -19.37 1.64 -7.27
C GLY A 90 -19.92 0.24 -7.50
N SER A 91 -19.38 -0.45 -8.48
CA SER A 91 -19.94 -1.70 -9.02
C SER A 91 -19.94 -2.86 -8.02
N ALA A 92 -21.04 -3.61 -8.01
CA ALA A 92 -21.13 -4.87 -7.28
C ALA A 92 -20.32 -6.00 -7.92
N THR A 93 -20.12 -5.94 -9.23
CA THR A 93 -19.55 -7.03 -10.05
C THR A 93 -18.17 -6.71 -10.62
N SER A 94 -17.66 -5.50 -10.40
CA SER A 94 -16.35 -5.12 -10.95
C SER A 94 -15.22 -5.96 -10.39
N THR A 95 -14.30 -6.32 -11.27
CA THR A 95 -13.02 -6.96 -10.91
C THR A 95 -11.92 -5.94 -10.62
N ARG A 96 -12.16 -4.64 -10.86
CA ARG A 96 -11.28 -3.55 -10.45
C ARG A 96 -11.67 -3.10 -9.05
N VAL A 97 -10.98 -3.58 -8.04
CA VAL A 97 -11.32 -3.32 -6.63
C VAL A 97 -10.15 -2.67 -5.90
N LEU A 98 -10.41 -1.50 -5.37
CA LEU A 98 -9.57 -0.82 -4.38
C LEU A 98 -10.15 -1.05 -2.99
N LEU A 99 -9.30 -1.37 -2.01
CA LEU A 99 -9.63 -1.32 -0.59
C LEU A 99 -8.78 -0.26 0.12
N VAL A 100 -9.43 0.61 0.88
CA VAL A 100 -8.74 1.56 1.77
C VAL A 100 -9.11 1.23 3.21
N ILE A 101 -8.10 1.02 4.05
CA ILE A 101 -8.23 0.80 5.49
C ILE A 101 -7.73 2.05 6.21
N GLY A 102 -8.62 2.72 6.96
CA GLY A 102 -8.36 4.06 7.49
C GLY A 102 -7.55 4.08 8.79
N GLN A 103 -7.67 3.04 9.64
CA GLN A 103 -7.07 3.10 10.97
C GLN A 103 -6.79 1.69 11.49
N MET A 104 -5.50 1.40 11.64
CA MET A 104 -5.00 0.21 12.34
C MET A 104 -4.64 0.56 13.79
N HIS A 105 -3.98 1.68 14.03
CA HIS A 105 -3.66 2.19 15.34
C HIS A 105 -4.68 3.26 15.75
N GLY A 106 -5.28 3.10 16.93
CA GLY A 106 -6.45 3.89 17.30
C GLY A 106 -6.19 5.38 17.51
N GLU A 107 -4.93 5.81 17.76
CA GLU A 107 -4.56 7.21 17.85
C GLU A 107 -4.37 7.90 16.50
N GLU A 108 -4.28 7.14 15.41
CA GLU A 108 -3.97 7.66 14.07
C GLU A 108 -5.23 8.18 13.36
N TRP A 109 -5.70 9.32 13.79
CA TRP A 109 -6.95 9.95 13.36
C TRP A 109 -7.01 10.43 11.88
N PRO A 110 -5.91 10.69 11.13
CA PRO A 110 -6.04 11.18 9.76
C PRO A 110 -6.65 10.14 8.80
N GLY A 111 -6.34 8.87 9.00
CA GLY A 111 -6.82 7.78 8.15
C GLY A 111 -8.34 7.66 8.11
N PRO A 112 -9.06 7.53 9.25
CA PRO A 112 -10.53 7.49 9.25
C PRO A 112 -11.18 8.72 8.61
N ARG A 113 -10.60 9.91 8.78
CA ARG A 113 -11.09 11.13 8.10
C ARG A 113 -10.89 11.10 6.58
N SER A 114 -9.79 10.51 6.11
CA SER A 114 -9.60 10.29 4.67
C SER A 114 -10.64 9.32 4.11
N VAL A 115 -10.98 8.27 4.85
CA VAL A 115 -12.07 7.35 4.47
C VAL A 115 -13.41 8.07 4.43
N ASP A 116 -13.70 8.96 5.38
CA ASP A 116 -14.94 9.74 5.38
C ASP A 116 -15.03 10.65 4.11
N VAL A 117 -13.91 11.25 3.68
CA VAL A 117 -13.83 12.00 2.41
C VAL A 117 -14.03 11.07 1.21
N ILE A 118 -13.41 9.88 1.18
CA ILE A 118 -13.64 8.90 0.09
C ILE A 118 -15.14 8.58 -0.02
N ARG A 119 -15.78 8.31 1.10
CA ARG A 119 -17.21 7.97 1.16
C ARG A 119 -18.13 9.10 0.72
N SER A 120 -17.68 10.35 0.74
CA SER A 120 -18.43 11.51 0.23
C SER A 120 -18.28 11.72 -1.28
N ILE A 121 -17.36 11.04 -1.96
CA ILE A 121 -17.16 11.17 -3.41
C ILE A 121 -18.26 10.40 -4.14
N PRO A 122 -19.10 11.07 -4.98
CA PRO A 122 -20.12 10.37 -5.76
C PRO A 122 -19.51 9.30 -6.66
N THR A 123 -20.02 8.07 -6.56
CA THR A 123 -19.55 6.94 -7.35
C THR A 123 -20.74 6.13 -7.83
N SER A 124 -20.97 6.10 -9.15
CA SER A 124 -22.08 5.37 -9.75
C SER A 124 -22.00 3.88 -9.43
N ALA A 125 -23.15 3.26 -9.12
CA ALA A 125 -23.25 1.81 -8.98
C ALA A 125 -22.88 1.05 -10.29
N ASN A 126 -22.95 1.74 -11.43
CA ASN A 126 -22.57 1.22 -12.76
C ASN A 126 -21.10 1.57 -13.12
N ALA A 127 -20.30 2.09 -12.19
CA ALA A 127 -18.89 2.34 -12.44
C ALA A 127 -18.16 1.07 -12.86
N SER A 128 -17.08 1.20 -13.64
CA SER A 128 -16.24 0.05 -14.02
C SER A 128 -15.32 -0.44 -12.92
N TYR A 129 -15.49 0.05 -11.70
CA TYR A 129 -14.66 -0.25 -10.52
C TYR A 129 -15.49 -0.26 -9.23
N ALA A 130 -14.90 -0.80 -8.17
CA ALA A 130 -15.43 -0.71 -6.82
C ALA A 130 -14.37 -0.15 -5.87
N ILE A 131 -14.80 0.71 -4.95
CA ILE A 131 -14.00 1.15 -3.80
C ILE A 131 -14.63 0.58 -2.55
N TRP A 132 -13.88 -0.25 -1.84
CA TRP A 132 -14.22 -0.68 -0.50
C TRP A 132 -13.44 0.13 0.52
N THR A 133 -14.07 0.44 1.62
CA THR A 133 -13.45 1.20 2.71
C THR A 133 -13.75 0.56 4.05
N VAL A 134 -12.73 0.45 4.90
CA VAL A 134 -12.87 0.15 6.33
C VAL A 134 -12.39 1.39 7.09
N ARG A 135 -13.31 2.10 7.77
CA ARG A 135 -12.98 3.35 8.46
C ARG A 135 -11.96 3.13 9.57
N THR A 136 -12.17 2.08 10.34
CA THR A 136 -11.23 1.62 11.37
C THR A 136 -11.28 0.10 11.48
N MET A 137 -10.15 -0.55 11.56
CA MET A 137 -10.06 -1.94 11.94
C MET A 137 -9.84 -2.12 13.47
N ASN A 138 -9.54 -1.04 14.19
CA ASN A 138 -9.36 -0.99 15.63
C ASN A 138 -10.36 -0.01 16.27
N PRO A 139 -11.65 -0.34 16.28
CA PRO A 139 -12.67 0.58 16.77
C PRO A 139 -12.58 0.80 18.30
N ASP A 140 -12.02 -0.13 19.04
CA ASP A 140 -11.80 0.03 20.48
C ASP A 140 -10.70 1.05 20.75
N GLY A 141 -9.54 0.88 20.12
CA GLY A 141 -8.44 1.84 20.22
C GLY A 141 -8.83 3.21 19.69
N GLY A 142 -9.57 3.24 18.56
CA GLY A 142 -10.05 4.47 17.95
C GLY A 142 -11.00 5.28 18.85
N ALA A 143 -11.81 4.61 19.66
CA ALA A 143 -12.74 5.27 20.58
C ALA A 143 -12.03 6.04 21.70
N ILE A 144 -10.83 5.66 22.08
CA ILE A 144 -10.08 6.23 23.20
C ILE A 144 -8.70 6.75 22.79
N GLY A 145 -8.41 6.82 21.49
CA GLY A 145 -7.12 7.32 20.97
C GLY A 145 -5.91 6.46 21.38
N ARG A 146 -6.08 5.14 21.49
CA ARG A 146 -5.02 4.21 21.90
C ARG A 146 -4.55 3.35 20.73
N ARG A 147 -3.23 3.21 20.57
CA ARG A 147 -2.60 2.46 19.47
C ARG A 147 -3.10 1.00 19.39
N ARG A 148 -3.05 0.29 20.51
CA ARG A 148 -3.27 -1.16 20.58
C ARG A 148 -4.74 -1.53 20.78
N THR A 149 -5.07 -2.81 20.56
CA THR A 149 -6.36 -3.41 20.90
C THR A 149 -6.63 -3.41 22.42
N ASN A 150 -7.81 -3.82 22.83
CA ASN A 150 -8.13 -3.99 24.25
C ASN A 150 -7.30 -5.09 24.93
N HIS A 151 -6.75 -6.05 24.18
CA HIS A 151 -5.77 -7.02 24.70
C HIS A 151 -4.34 -6.45 24.77
N GLY A 152 -4.10 -5.20 24.36
CA GLY A 152 -2.78 -4.59 24.34
C GLY A 152 -1.93 -4.98 23.14
N VAL A 153 -2.51 -5.59 22.10
CA VAL A 153 -1.82 -6.06 20.91
C VAL A 153 -1.72 -4.95 19.86
N ASP A 154 -0.53 -4.80 19.27
CA ASP A 154 -0.30 -3.99 18.07
C ASP A 154 -0.72 -4.80 16.83
N LEU A 155 -1.80 -4.37 16.17
CA LEU A 155 -2.34 -5.07 15.00
C LEU A 155 -1.35 -5.14 13.84
N ASN A 156 -0.40 -4.18 13.74
CA ASN A 156 0.66 -4.18 12.72
C ASN A 156 1.78 -5.20 12.99
N GLY A 157 1.65 -6.00 14.02
CA GLY A 157 2.51 -7.14 14.33
C GLY A 157 1.77 -8.47 14.37
N ASN A 158 0.44 -8.48 14.12
CA ASN A 158 -0.43 -9.64 14.38
C ASN A 158 -0.81 -10.45 13.13
N PHE A 159 -0.28 -10.13 11.93
CA PHE A 159 -0.49 -10.91 10.71
C PHE A 159 0.58 -11.99 10.50
N PRO A 160 0.30 -13.05 9.70
CA PRO A 160 1.21 -14.21 9.57
C PRO A 160 2.56 -13.90 8.90
N ALA A 161 2.65 -12.87 8.03
CA ALA A 161 3.87 -12.59 7.30
C ALA A 161 5.04 -12.26 8.23
N LYS A 162 6.03 -13.14 8.28
CA LYS A 162 7.20 -12.98 9.15
C LYS A 162 6.81 -12.74 10.62
N PHE A 163 5.73 -13.35 11.09
CA PHE A 163 5.29 -13.17 12.45
C PHE A 163 6.42 -13.43 13.45
N LEU A 164 6.60 -12.51 14.38
CA LEU A 164 7.54 -12.62 15.46
C LEU A 164 6.78 -12.44 16.78
N ARG A 165 6.76 -13.47 17.62
CA ARG A 165 6.19 -13.38 18.96
C ARG A 165 7.06 -12.50 19.83
N LYS A 166 6.63 -11.27 20.03
CA LYS A 166 7.25 -10.28 20.94
C LYS A 166 6.13 -9.60 21.72
N GLY A 167 6.46 -8.87 22.77
CA GLY A 167 5.56 -8.38 23.81
C GLY A 167 4.19 -7.82 23.38
N ASP A 168 4.08 -7.23 22.20
CA ASP A 168 2.84 -6.61 21.72
C ASP A 168 2.30 -7.18 20.42
N SER A 169 2.87 -8.28 19.91
CA SER A 169 2.40 -8.93 18.66
C SER A 169 1.23 -9.90 18.87
N GLY A 170 0.87 -10.16 20.13
CA GLY A 170 -0.06 -11.22 20.50
C GLY A 170 0.57 -12.62 20.56
N PRO A 171 -0.16 -13.63 21.07
CA PRO A 171 0.38 -14.97 21.32
C PRO A 171 0.60 -15.77 20.04
N ARG A 172 -0.10 -15.47 18.95
CA ARG A 172 -0.01 -16.13 17.64
C ARG A 172 -0.51 -15.18 16.54
N PRO A 173 -0.20 -15.47 15.27
CA PRO A 173 -0.80 -14.72 14.17
C PRO A 173 -2.32 -14.74 14.24
N LEU A 174 -2.95 -13.62 13.92
CA LEU A 174 -4.41 -13.43 13.93
C LEU A 174 -5.06 -13.83 15.27
N SER A 175 -4.36 -13.57 16.37
CA SER A 175 -4.92 -13.77 17.72
C SER A 175 -6.02 -12.76 18.04
N GLU A 176 -5.97 -11.60 17.41
CA GLU A 176 -6.95 -10.53 17.61
C GLU A 176 -8.13 -10.70 16.66
N PRO A 177 -9.37 -10.57 17.14
CA PRO A 177 -10.55 -10.65 16.29
C PRO A 177 -10.54 -9.58 15.19
N GLU A 178 -9.94 -8.43 15.43
CA GLU A 178 -9.75 -7.34 14.47
C GLU A 178 -8.88 -7.77 13.29
N SER A 179 -7.71 -8.35 13.55
CA SER A 179 -6.82 -8.82 12.49
C SER A 179 -7.40 -10.03 11.76
N ALA A 180 -8.08 -10.93 12.47
CA ALA A 180 -8.77 -12.08 11.87
C ALA A 180 -9.92 -11.63 10.94
N ALA A 181 -10.72 -10.65 11.35
CA ALA A 181 -11.80 -10.09 10.53
C ALA A 181 -11.26 -9.48 9.23
N ILE A 182 -10.20 -8.66 9.31
CA ILE A 182 -9.58 -8.05 8.13
C ILE A 182 -8.92 -9.10 7.24
N ALA A 183 -8.25 -10.10 7.80
CA ALA A 183 -7.65 -11.19 7.04
C ALA A 183 -8.72 -11.99 6.28
N GLY A 184 -9.83 -12.34 6.92
CA GLY A 184 -10.97 -13.00 6.28
C GLY A 184 -11.58 -12.14 5.16
N PHE A 185 -11.75 -10.85 5.40
CA PHE A 185 -12.29 -9.91 4.42
C PHE A 185 -11.36 -9.75 3.20
N LEU A 186 -10.06 -9.60 3.40
CA LEU A 186 -9.06 -9.54 2.33
C LEU A 186 -9.00 -10.85 1.52
N THR A 187 -9.08 -12.00 2.19
CA THR A 187 -9.10 -13.32 1.56
C THR A 187 -10.32 -13.51 0.67
N TRP A 188 -11.48 -13.01 1.08
CA TRP A 188 -12.71 -13.04 0.28
C TRP A 188 -12.69 -11.98 -0.83
N LEU A 189 -12.38 -10.73 -0.49
CA LEU A 189 -12.51 -9.60 -1.42
C LEU A 189 -11.46 -9.61 -2.53
N GLN A 190 -10.24 -10.08 -2.27
CA GLN A 190 -9.13 -10.12 -3.23
C GLN A 190 -8.96 -8.80 -4.04
N PRO A 191 -8.79 -7.63 -3.38
CA PRO A 191 -8.64 -6.37 -4.09
C PRO A 191 -7.35 -6.31 -4.93
N GLN A 192 -7.34 -5.60 -6.06
CA GLN A 192 -6.11 -5.35 -6.84
C GLN A 192 -5.16 -4.40 -6.11
N LEU A 193 -5.72 -3.51 -5.29
CA LEU A 193 -4.94 -2.57 -4.51
C LEU A 193 -5.51 -2.41 -3.10
N VAL A 194 -4.64 -2.51 -2.10
CA VAL A 194 -4.93 -2.18 -0.70
C VAL A 194 -4.07 -1.00 -0.30
N VAL A 195 -4.70 0.04 0.24
CA VAL A 195 -4.04 1.20 0.84
C VAL A 195 -4.33 1.18 2.33
N SER A 196 -3.31 0.95 3.16
CA SER A 196 -3.38 1.00 4.61
C SER A 196 -2.93 2.38 5.09
N LEU A 197 -3.84 3.13 5.70
CA LEU A 197 -3.56 4.47 6.20
C LEU A 197 -3.11 4.41 7.65
N HIS A 198 -1.98 5.02 7.92
CA HIS A 198 -1.32 5.14 9.21
C HIS A 198 -0.98 6.62 9.51
N GLY A 199 -0.36 6.88 10.63
CA GLY A 199 0.21 8.17 11.08
C GLY A 199 1.16 7.91 12.26
N PHE A 200 2.08 8.79 12.61
CA PHE A 200 2.22 10.19 12.25
C PHE A 200 3.62 10.47 11.65
N SER A 201 4.05 9.62 10.78
CA SER A 201 5.18 9.87 9.90
C SER A 201 4.71 10.60 8.63
N THR A 202 5.52 10.73 7.60
CA THR A 202 5.09 11.31 6.31
C THR A 202 5.78 10.51 5.22
N ALA A 203 5.16 9.38 4.84
CA ALA A 203 5.77 8.46 3.89
C ALA A 203 4.72 7.59 3.18
N VAL A 204 5.00 7.24 1.92
CA VAL A 204 4.34 6.12 1.22
C VAL A 204 5.36 5.00 1.11
N ASP A 205 5.04 3.84 1.64
CA ASP A 205 5.91 2.66 1.59
C ASP A 205 6.09 2.13 0.17
N THR A 206 7.33 2.19 -0.33
CA THR A 206 7.72 1.66 -1.65
C THR A 206 8.51 0.35 -1.56
N THR A 207 8.47 -0.33 -0.41
CA THR A 207 9.15 -1.62 -0.18
C THR A 207 8.60 -2.72 -1.11
N GLY A 208 9.42 -3.73 -1.42
CA GLY A 208 9.01 -4.92 -2.16
C GLY A 208 9.15 -4.82 -3.68
N GLY A 209 9.56 -3.67 -4.23
CA GLY A 209 9.87 -3.52 -5.65
C GLY A 209 8.69 -3.74 -6.61
N GLY A 210 8.98 -3.93 -7.90
CA GLY A 210 8.03 -4.33 -8.92
C GLY A 210 6.73 -3.49 -8.97
N GLN A 211 5.61 -4.17 -9.14
CA GLN A 211 4.29 -3.56 -9.28
C GLN A 211 3.82 -2.86 -8.00
N ARG A 212 4.16 -3.41 -6.81
CA ARG A 212 3.86 -2.77 -5.51
C ARG A 212 4.48 -1.38 -5.43
N ALA A 213 5.78 -1.28 -5.68
CA ALA A 213 6.48 -0.01 -5.63
C ALA A 213 6.01 0.97 -6.72
N ALA A 214 5.62 0.47 -7.90
CA ALA A 214 5.09 1.31 -8.97
C ALA A 214 3.76 1.98 -8.56
N TRP A 215 2.81 1.24 -7.98
CA TRP A 215 1.55 1.77 -7.47
C TRP A 215 1.77 2.72 -6.29
N ALA A 216 2.67 2.36 -5.36
CA ALA A 216 3.01 3.20 -4.22
C ALA A 216 3.61 4.55 -4.67
N ARG A 217 4.56 4.55 -5.63
CA ARG A 217 5.11 5.80 -6.20
C ARG A 217 4.05 6.64 -6.92
N ARG A 218 3.14 5.98 -7.67
CA ARG A 218 2.03 6.69 -8.31
C ARG A 218 1.11 7.35 -7.28
N PHE A 219 0.78 6.64 -6.22
CA PHE A 219 0.00 7.18 -5.10
C PHE A 219 0.74 8.34 -4.42
N SER A 220 2.05 8.20 -4.17
CA SER A 220 2.92 9.25 -3.63
C SER A 220 2.89 10.52 -4.48
N GLY A 221 3.03 10.41 -5.80
CA GLY A 221 2.95 11.54 -6.73
C GLY A 221 1.60 12.27 -6.67
N LEU A 222 0.49 11.52 -6.54
CA LEU A 222 -0.86 12.07 -6.43
C LEU A 222 -1.13 12.70 -5.04
N SER A 223 -0.77 12.01 -3.97
CA SER A 223 -1.01 12.46 -2.59
C SER A 223 -0.02 13.53 -2.10
N ARG A 224 1.11 13.71 -2.81
CA ARG A 224 2.24 14.54 -2.38
C ARG A 224 2.78 14.16 -1.00
N ILE A 225 2.62 12.90 -0.61
CA ILE A 225 3.33 12.28 0.50
C ILE A 225 4.57 11.59 -0.08
N ALA A 226 5.74 11.90 0.44
CA ALA A 226 7.01 11.42 -0.12
C ALA A 226 7.10 9.88 -0.10
N PRO A 227 7.70 9.24 -1.12
CA PRO A 227 7.99 7.82 -1.07
C PRO A 227 9.13 7.55 -0.08
N ALA A 228 9.05 6.46 0.65
CA ALA A 228 10.11 5.99 1.54
C ALA A 228 10.36 4.49 1.36
N HIS A 229 11.56 4.05 1.72
CA HIS A 229 11.95 2.65 1.68
C HIS A 229 13.07 2.39 2.71
N PRO A 230 12.83 1.61 3.77
CA PRO A 230 11.53 1.17 4.26
C PRO A 230 10.75 2.30 4.97
N VAL A 231 9.46 2.09 5.17
CA VAL A 231 8.70 2.90 6.15
C VAL A 231 9.20 2.53 7.55
N PRO A 232 9.41 3.51 8.43
CA PRO A 232 9.89 3.22 9.78
C PRO A 232 8.94 2.32 10.56
N CYS A 233 9.38 1.08 10.87
CA CYS A 233 8.66 0.15 11.73
C CYS A 233 9.30 0.04 13.14
N GLY A 234 10.25 0.92 13.46
CA GLY A 234 11.06 0.78 14.67
C GLY A 234 12.04 -0.40 14.64
N GLY A 235 12.35 -0.92 13.45
CA GLY A 235 13.14 -2.11 13.16
C GLY A 235 12.63 -2.85 11.92
N PRO A 236 13.08 -4.10 11.66
CA PRO A 236 12.49 -4.92 10.60
C PRO A 236 10.99 -5.09 10.80
N CYS A 237 10.20 -4.85 9.74
CA CYS A 237 8.75 -5.04 9.80
C CYS A 237 8.41 -6.54 9.91
N HIS A 238 7.63 -6.90 10.92
CA HIS A 238 7.19 -8.26 11.19
C HIS A 238 5.68 -8.28 11.39
N GLY A 239 5.00 -9.32 10.87
CA GLY A 239 3.59 -9.54 11.10
C GLY A 239 2.68 -8.45 10.53
N ASN A 240 3.12 -7.69 9.51
CA ASN A 240 2.30 -6.63 8.96
C ASN A 240 1.28 -7.15 7.92
N MET A 241 0.16 -6.45 7.83
CA MET A 241 -0.96 -6.78 6.95
C MET A 241 -0.59 -6.68 5.47
N THR A 242 0.16 -5.65 5.08
CA THR A 242 0.45 -5.37 3.66
C THR A 242 1.36 -6.42 3.04
N ASP A 243 2.40 -6.86 3.75
CA ASP A 243 3.27 -7.96 3.28
C ASP A 243 2.52 -9.29 3.25
N TRP A 244 1.69 -9.56 4.26
CA TRP A 244 0.86 -10.75 4.28
C TRP A 244 -0.08 -10.80 3.08
N TYR A 245 -0.78 -9.70 2.79
CA TYR A 245 -1.71 -9.66 1.66
C TYR A 245 -0.99 -9.85 0.32
N VAL A 246 0.13 -9.18 0.08
CA VAL A 246 0.90 -9.35 -1.15
C VAL A 246 1.36 -10.80 -1.34
N ALA A 247 1.76 -11.48 -0.26
CA ALA A 247 2.20 -12.87 -0.31
C ALA A 247 1.05 -13.87 -0.56
N THR A 248 -0.19 -13.54 -0.18
CA THR A 248 -1.33 -14.46 -0.21
C THR A 248 -2.39 -14.14 -1.27
N SER A 249 -2.29 -12.99 -1.94
CA SER A 249 -3.26 -12.55 -2.95
C SER A 249 -3.27 -13.46 -4.18
N LYS A 250 -4.43 -14.04 -4.47
CA LYS A 250 -4.65 -14.90 -5.66
C LYS A 250 -4.75 -14.10 -6.96
N VAL A 251 -5.07 -12.81 -6.88
CA VAL A 251 -5.21 -11.90 -8.04
C VAL A 251 -3.95 -11.07 -8.29
N ARG A 252 -2.83 -11.42 -7.66
CA ARG A 252 -1.59 -10.61 -7.66
C ARG A 252 -1.83 -9.17 -7.20
N GLY A 253 -2.76 -8.99 -6.25
CA GLY A 253 -3.05 -7.71 -5.65
C GLY A 253 -1.83 -7.18 -4.88
N VAL A 254 -1.71 -5.87 -4.85
CA VAL A 254 -0.64 -5.19 -4.11
C VAL A 254 -1.20 -4.44 -2.92
N ALA A 255 -0.38 -4.25 -1.91
CA ALA A 255 -0.71 -3.48 -0.71
C ALA A 255 0.47 -2.63 -0.28
N PHE A 256 0.22 -1.42 0.18
CA PHE A 256 1.23 -0.56 0.77
C PHE A 256 0.67 0.31 1.89
N THR A 257 1.56 0.76 2.75
CA THR A 257 1.26 1.65 3.87
C THR A 257 1.46 3.11 3.45
N VAL A 258 0.58 3.97 3.95
CA VAL A 258 0.68 5.43 3.82
C VAL A 258 0.70 6.02 5.23
N GLU A 259 1.82 6.58 5.60
CA GLU A 259 2.01 7.32 6.84
C GLU A 259 1.60 8.78 6.65
N MET A 260 0.51 9.18 7.27
CA MET A 260 -0.02 10.53 7.12
C MET A 260 0.60 11.49 8.16
N PRO A 261 0.87 12.76 7.77
CA PRO A 261 1.48 13.73 8.69
C PRO A 261 0.51 14.16 9.80
N ARG A 262 1.06 14.60 10.94
CA ARG A 262 0.27 15.26 12.00
C ARG A 262 -0.44 16.52 11.51
N SER A 263 0.17 17.24 10.55
CA SER A 263 -0.40 18.42 9.89
C SER A 263 -1.45 18.10 8.81
N SER A 264 -2.17 16.98 8.93
CA SER A 264 -3.11 16.48 7.92
C SER A 264 -4.33 17.39 7.66
N LEU A 265 -4.51 18.45 8.45
CA LEU A 265 -5.55 19.47 8.22
C LEU A 265 -5.01 20.75 7.56
N VAL A 266 -3.69 20.89 7.39
CA VAL A 266 -3.08 22.07 6.77
C VAL A 266 -3.03 21.88 5.25
N PRO A 267 -3.69 22.75 4.43
CA PRO A 267 -3.68 22.63 2.97
C PRO A 267 -2.27 22.81 2.40
N ARG A 268 -1.91 21.93 1.46
CA ARG A 268 -0.65 21.93 0.72
C ARG A 268 -0.86 21.51 -0.73
N ALA A 269 0.19 21.48 -1.54
CA ALA A 269 0.11 21.00 -2.91
C ALA A 269 -0.50 19.59 -2.97
N CYS A 270 -1.38 19.35 -3.93
CA CYS A 270 -1.97 18.07 -4.27
C CYS A 270 -1.63 17.73 -5.73
N GLY A 271 -1.36 16.46 -6.01
CA GLY A 271 -0.98 15.99 -7.35
C GLY A 271 -2.14 15.39 -8.15
N VAL A 272 -3.35 15.36 -7.58
CA VAL A 272 -4.54 14.84 -8.27
C VAL A 272 -5.03 15.85 -9.29
N PRO A 273 -5.23 15.49 -10.57
CA PRO A 273 -5.75 16.38 -11.58
C PRO A 273 -7.06 17.10 -11.14
N GLY A 274 -7.13 18.40 -11.33
CA GLY A 274 -8.25 19.23 -10.87
C GLY A 274 -8.18 19.67 -9.40
N HIS A 275 -7.17 19.24 -8.63
CA HIS A 275 -7.03 19.53 -7.22
C HIS A 275 -5.61 20.01 -6.89
N VAL A 276 -5.32 21.28 -7.14
CA VAL A 276 -3.96 21.83 -6.99
C VAL A 276 -3.53 22.04 -5.54
N ARG A 277 -4.48 22.27 -4.64
CA ARG A 277 -4.23 22.50 -3.20
C ARG A 277 -5.34 21.89 -2.35
N ALA A 278 -4.95 21.10 -1.36
CA ALA A 278 -5.87 20.40 -0.48
C ALA A 278 -5.19 20.03 0.84
N THR A 279 -5.98 19.64 1.85
CA THR A 279 -5.43 18.97 3.02
C THR A 279 -4.88 17.60 2.64
N PRO A 280 -3.87 17.06 3.34
CA PRO A 280 -3.41 15.68 3.13
C PRO A 280 -4.55 14.65 3.19
N ILE A 281 -5.52 14.83 4.07
CA ILE A 281 -6.72 14.00 4.16
C ILE A 281 -7.47 13.97 2.83
N GLN A 282 -7.77 15.12 2.27
CA GLN A 282 -8.47 15.24 0.99
C GLN A 282 -7.61 14.70 -0.17
N CYS A 283 -6.34 15.06 -0.20
CA CYS A 283 -5.45 14.63 -1.28
C CYS A 283 -5.25 13.11 -1.32
N VAL A 284 -5.12 12.46 -0.16
CA VAL A 284 -5.06 11.00 -0.02
C VAL A 284 -6.37 10.35 -0.49
N ALA A 285 -7.51 10.92 -0.10
CA ALA A 285 -8.82 10.43 -0.52
C ALA A 285 -9.02 10.52 -2.04
N TRP A 286 -8.71 11.67 -2.63
CA TRP A 286 -8.81 11.87 -4.08
C TRP A 286 -7.78 11.04 -4.85
N ALA A 287 -6.57 10.82 -4.33
CA ALA A 287 -5.59 9.94 -4.93
C ALA A 287 -6.11 8.49 -5.01
N ALA A 288 -6.73 8.00 -3.94
CA ALA A 288 -7.37 6.69 -3.93
C ALA A 288 -8.51 6.59 -4.96
N ALA A 289 -9.43 7.55 -4.95
CA ALA A 289 -10.55 7.60 -5.91
C ALA A 289 -10.06 7.73 -7.37
N TYR A 290 -9.02 8.52 -7.62
CA TYR A 290 -8.42 8.69 -8.95
C TYR A 290 -7.79 7.39 -9.47
N LEU A 291 -7.21 6.56 -8.59
CA LEU A 291 -6.57 5.30 -8.98
C LEU A 291 -7.57 4.17 -9.23
N ALA A 292 -8.71 4.15 -8.55
CA ALA A 292 -9.67 3.04 -8.61
C ALA A 292 -10.09 2.65 -10.05
N PRO A 293 -10.51 3.58 -10.94
CA PRO A 293 -10.86 3.24 -12.33
C PRO A 293 -9.66 2.82 -13.20
N ARG A 294 -8.44 3.06 -12.73
CA ARG A 294 -7.17 2.80 -13.43
C ARG A 294 -6.50 1.50 -13.03
N LEU A 295 -7.09 0.78 -12.08
CA LEU A 295 -6.61 -0.54 -11.71
C LEU A 295 -6.77 -1.52 -12.89
N PRO A 296 -5.87 -2.51 -13.03
CA PRO A 296 -6.08 -3.59 -13.98
C PRO A 296 -7.34 -4.37 -13.60
N ALA A 297 -8.12 -4.79 -14.58
CA ALA A 297 -9.18 -5.77 -14.34
C ALA A 297 -8.52 -7.11 -13.95
N ALA A 298 -8.96 -7.75 -12.86
CA ALA A 298 -8.62 -9.15 -12.66
C ALA A 298 -9.39 -9.99 -13.70
N PRO A 299 -8.78 -11.03 -14.29
CA PRO A 299 -9.51 -11.93 -15.16
C PRO A 299 -10.69 -12.54 -14.39
N LEU A 300 -11.86 -12.62 -15.03
CA LEU A 300 -13.01 -13.36 -14.50
C LEU A 300 -12.71 -14.86 -14.59
N ALA A 301 -13.13 -15.66 -13.61
CA ALA A 301 -13.17 -17.11 -13.75
C ALA A 301 -14.21 -17.46 -14.82
N ALA A 302 -13.79 -18.30 -15.76
CA ALA A 302 -14.68 -18.91 -16.74
C ALA A 302 -15.66 -19.87 -16.04
#